data_ef645b27c060444311d90fc298ec52ee
#
_entry.id   ef645b27c060444311d90fc298ec52ee
#
_cell.length_a   1.000
_cell.length_b   1.000
_cell.length_c   1.000
_cell.angle_alpha   90.00
_cell.angle_beta   90.00
_cell.angle_gamma   90.00
#
_symmetry.space_group_name_H-M   'P 1'
#
loop_
_entity.id
_entity.type
_entity.pdbx_description
1 polymer ?
#
loop_
_entity_poly.entity_id
_entity_poly.type
_entity_poly.pdbx_seq_one_letter_code
_entity_poly.pdbx_strand_id
1 'polypeptide(L)'
;MPWVILVFCVILFLSFLRQVNQYQRGVMFTMGRFTGIKDPGWRMVVPVFQSMTKVDIRVKAVDVPDQKAITKDNIAVSVNAVIYYNVADTSKAILAVENYYYAMSQLAQTTMRNVVGQVELDQLLSQRDEISDKIRTIVDIASNEWGIKVDNVELKDVSLPQEMERTIAKQAEAERERRAVIIQSEGEVAAANNIAQAAGILSSAPGALHLRTLQSMNDISSDASNTIVFTIPLEVLKAFEGMHKK
;
A
#
# COMPACT_ATOMS: atom_id res chain seq x y z
N MET A 1 3.79 -25.41 -65.52
CA MET A 1 2.65 -24.56 -65.13
C MET A 1 1.82 -25.08 -63.93
N PRO A 2 1.51 -26.40 -63.73
CA PRO A 2 0.72 -26.86 -62.60
C PRO A 2 1.37 -26.59 -61.21
N TRP A 3 2.67 -26.64 -61.11
CA TRP A 3 3.41 -26.39 -59.86
C TRP A 3 3.26 -24.94 -59.37
N VAL A 4 3.20 -23.96 -60.25
CA VAL A 4 3.02 -22.55 -59.88
C VAL A 4 1.63 -22.33 -59.26
N ILE A 5 0.61 -22.96 -59.83
CA ILE A 5 -0.77 -22.90 -59.33
C ILE A 5 -0.86 -23.59 -57.95
N LEU A 6 -0.21 -24.73 -57.79
CA LEU A 6 -0.18 -25.47 -56.51
C LEU A 6 0.49 -24.63 -55.41
N VAL A 7 1.65 -24.03 -55.69
CA VAL A 7 2.36 -23.15 -54.75
C VAL A 7 1.49 -21.94 -54.39
N PHE A 8 0.82 -21.32 -55.37
CA PHE A 8 -0.08 -20.21 -55.15
C PHE A 8 -1.26 -20.59 -54.23
N CYS A 9 -1.87 -21.76 -54.46
CA CYS A 9 -2.96 -22.29 -53.63
C CYS A 9 -2.49 -22.56 -52.19
N VAL A 10 -1.29 -23.09 -52.00
CA VAL A 10 -0.72 -23.34 -50.67
C VAL A 10 -0.46 -22.02 -49.93
N ILE A 11 0.11 -21.02 -50.60
CA ILE A 11 0.35 -19.69 -50.00
C ILE A 11 -0.98 -19.04 -49.60
N LEU A 12 -1.98 -19.13 -50.46
CA LEU A 12 -3.32 -18.59 -50.25
C LEU A 12 -4.00 -19.30 -49.06
N PHE A 13 -3.88 -20.62 -48.98
CA PHE A 13 -4.39 -21.39 -47.83
C PHE A 13 -3.71 -21.02 -46.51
N LEU A 14 -2.38 -20.86 -46.48
CA LEU A 14 -1.62 -20.42 -45.34
C LEU A 14 -2.02 -19.00 -44.89
N SER A 15 -2.40 -18.13 -45.79
CA SER A 15 -2.89 -16.77 -45.47
C SER A 15 -4.21 -16.76 -44.73
N PHE A 16 -5.02 -17.83 -44.84
CA PHE A 16 -6.29 -17.99 -44.12
C PHE A 16 -6.12 -18.44 -42.69
N LEU A 17 -4.93 -18.98 -42.31
CA LEU A 17 -4.66 -19.47 -40.99
C LEU A 17 -4.21 -18.31 -40.08
N ARG A 18 -4.97 -18.07 -39.06
CA ARG A 18 -4.64 -17.11 -38.01
C ARG A 18 -4.46 -17.84 -36.67
N GLN A 19 -3.31 -17.64 -36.03
CA GLN A 19 -3.04 -18.19 -34.71
C GLN A 19 -3.58 -17.24 -33.64
N VAL A 20 -4.34 -17.79 -32.69
CA VAL A 20 -4.78 -17.12 -31.46
C VAL A 20 -3.98 -17.70 -30.31
N ASN A 21 -3.25 -16.89 -29.58
CA ASN A 21 -2.46 -17.32 -28.45
C ASN A 21 -3.34 -17.66 -27.25
N GLN A 22 -2.81 -18.44 -26.30
CA GLN A 22 -3.57 -18.91 -25.13
C GLN A 22 -4.06 -17.76 -24.23
N TYR A 23 -3.31 -16.66 -24.17
CA TYR A 23 -3.64 -15.46 -23.44
C TYR A 23 -4.51 -14.46 -24.22
N GLN A 24 -5.00 -14.86 -25.41
CA GLN A 24 -5.85 -14.05 -26.26
C GLN A 24 -7.15 -14.77 -26.59
N ARG A 25 -8.18 -13.98 -26.89
CA ARG A 25 -9.43 -14.45 -27.50
C ARG A 25 -9.63 -13.71 -28.80
N GLY A 26 -10.05 -14.44 -29.81
CA GLY A 26 -10.36 -13.87 -31.10
C GLY A 26 -11.84 -13.52 -31.21
N VAL A 27 -12.16 -12.25 -31.35
CA VAL A 27 -13.54 -11.82 -31.66
C VAL A 27 -13.69 -11.79 -33.16
N MET A 28 -14.58 -12.64 -33.70
CA MET A 28 -14.78 -12.83 -35.14
C MET A 28 -15.98 -12.02 -35.63
N PHE A 29 -15.75 -11.31 -36.71
CA PHE A 29 -16.79 -10.60 -37.46
C PHE A 29 -16.87 -11.18 -38.86
N THR A 30 -18.09 -11.46 -39.33
CA THR A 30 -18.38 -11.91 -40.69
C THR A 30 -19.21 -10.84 -41.36
N MET A 31 -18.69 -10.25 -42.44
CA MET A 31 -19.32 -9.13 -43.16
C MET A 31 -19.79 -8.00 -42.21
N GLY A 32 -18.95 -7.67 -41.22
CA GLY A 32 -19.24 -6.63 -40.22
C GLY A 32 -20.16 -7.06 -39.05
N ARG A 33 -20.74 -8.26 -39.09
CA ARG A 33 -21.57 -8.79 -38.01
C ARG A 33 -20.74 -9.63 -37.04
N PHE A 34 -20.94 -9.44 -35.77
CA PHE A 34 -20.37 -10.31 -34.73
C PHE A 34 -20.88 -11.75 -34.89
N THR A 35 -19.96 -12.69 -35.03
CA THR A 35 -20.30 -14.11 -35.24
C THR A 35 -19.98 -14.96 -33.99
N GLY A 36 -19.01 -14.54 -33.15
CA GLY A 36 -18.68 -15.26 -31.94
C GLY A 36 -17.23 -15.08 -31.52
N ILE A 37 -16.92 -15.67 -30.35
CA ILE A 37 -15.57 -15.68 -29.78
C ILE A 37 -14.87 -16.96 -30.21
N LYS A 38 -13.61 -16.88 -30.58
CA LYS A 38 -12.76 -18.02 -30.96
C LYS A 38 -11.72 -18.26 -29.86
N ASP A 39 -11.69 -19.50 -29.39
CA ASP A 39 -10.71 -19.99 -28.43
C ASP A 39 -9.30 -20.09 -29.04
N PRO A 40 -8.25 -20.16 -28.22
CA PRO A 40 -6.87 -20.30 -28.63
C PRO A 40 -6.65 -21.47 -29.58
N GLY A 41 -5.66 -21.31 -30.47
CA GLY A 41 -5.29 -22.30 -31.48
C GLY A 41 -5.28 -21.73 -32.88
N TRP A 42 -5.09 -22.62 -33.85
CA TRP A 42 -5.16 -22.27 -35.28
C TRP A 42 -6.62 -22.13 -35.70
N ARG A 43 -6.95 -20.96 -36.27
CA ARG A 43 -8.31 -20.66 -36.73
C ARG A 43 -8.26 -20.20 -38.19
N MET A 44 -9.21 -20.69 -38.96
CA MET A 44 -9.36 -20.28 -40.33
C MET A 44 -10.21 -19.00 -40.38
N VAL A 45 -9.67 -17.98 -41.02
CA VAL A 45 -10.32 -16.68 -41.23
C VAL A 45 -10.17 -16.32 -42.68
N VAL A 46 -11.29 -16.11 -43.36
CA VAL A 46 -11.32 -15.71 -44.77
C VAL A 46 -11.17 -14.19 -44.86
N PRO A 47 -10.01 -13.63 -45.28
CA PRO A 47 -9.69 -12.21 -45.10
C PRO A 47 -10.67 -11.23 -45.79
N VAL A 48 -11.36 -11.65 -46.84
CA VAL A 48 -12.30 -10.79 -47.58
C VAL A 48 -13.66 -10.69 -46.86
N PHE A 49 -14.12 -11.78 -46.26
CA PHE A 49 -15.44 -11.86 -45.63
C PHE A 49 -15.42 -11.82 -44.12
N GLN A 50 -14.27 -12.14 -43.50
CA GLN A 50 -14.14 -12.26 -42.07
C GLN A 50 -12.98 -11.40 -41.56
N SER A 51 -13.22 -10.72 -40.48
CA SER A 51 -12.18 -10.04 -39.70
C SER A 51 -12.16 -10.60 -38.27
N MET A 52 -10.95 -10.69 -37.68
CA MET A 52 -10.76 -11.17 -36.35
C MET A 52 -9.92 -10.17 -35.56
N THR A 53 -10.48 -9.63 -34.47
CA THR A 53 -9.79 -8.78 -33.50
C THR A 53 -9.35 -9.63 -32.33
N LYS A 54 -8.07 -9.59 -32.00
CA LYS A 54 -7.51 -10.32 -30.86
C LYS A 54 -7.53 -9.43 -29.62
N VAL A 55 -8.07 -9.94 -28.53
CA VAL A 55 -8.12 -9.27 -27.23
C VAL A 55 -7.30 -10.06 -26.25
N ASP A 56 -6.41 -9.40 -25.53
CA ASP A 56 -5.61 -9.99 -24.46
C ASP A 56 -6.43 -10.02 -23.16
N ILE A 57 -6.53 -11.21 -22.55
CA ILE A 57 -7.31 -11.47 -21.33
C ILE A 57 -6.48 -11.43 -20.05
N ARG A 58 -5.17 -11.17 -20.14
CA ARG A 58 -4.31 -11.06 -18.96
C ARG A 58 -4.63 -9.79 -18.18
N VAL A 59 -4.25 -9.79 -16.92
CA VAL A 59 -4.30 -8.59 -16.08
C VAL A 59 -3.41 -7.51 -16.68
N LYS A 60 -3.97 -6.32 -16.80
CA LYS A 60 -3.30 -5.11 -17.29
C LYS A 60 -3.44 -4.02 -16.26
N ALA A 61 -2.47 -3.11 -16.24
CA ALA A 61 -2.50 -1.92 -15.40
C ALA A 61 -2.84 -0.69 -16.25
N VAL A 62 -3.74 0.14 -15.73
CA VAL A 62 -4.00 1.50 -16.22
C VAL A 62 -3.49 2.46 -15.17
N ASP A 63 -2.58 3.32 -15.58
CA ASP A 63 -2.14 4.44 -14.75
C ASP A 63 -3.16 5.57 -14.82
N VAL A 64 -3.62 6.01 -13.65
CA VAL A 64 -4.54 7.13 -13.50
C VAL A 64 -3.70 8.34 -13.11
N PRO A 65 -3.56 9.34 -13.99
CA PRO A 65 -2.73 10.50 -13.74
C PRO A 65 -3.26 11.33 -12.57
N ASP A 66 -2.41 12.21 -12.05
CA ASP A 66 -2.70 13.11 -10.94
C ASP A 66 -4.05 13.83 -11.11
N GLN A 67 -4.94 13.60 -10.16
CA GLN A 67 -6.23 14.26 -10.08
C GLN A 67 -6.27 15.22 -8.90
N LYS A 68 -6.50 16.49 -9.21
CA LYS A 68 -6.76 17.51 -8.18
C LYS A 68 -8.19 17.35 -7.68
N ALA A 69 -8.35 17.16 -6.39
CA ALA A 69 -9.63 17.07 -5.71
C ALA A 69 -9.61 17.89 -4.43
N ILE A 70 -10.77 18.20 -3.90
CA ILE A 70 -10.95 18.86 -2.62
C ILE A 70 -11.60 17.85 -1.70
N THR A 71 -10.98 17.54 -0.58
CA THR A 71 -11.50 16.64 0.44
C THR A 71 -12.72 17.24 1.16
N LYS A 72 -13.42 16.43 1.95
CA LYS A 72 -14.60 16.87 2.72
C LYS A 72 -14.27 18.00 3.71
N ASP A 73 -13.05 18.01 4.24
CA ASP A 73 -12.50 19.05 5.14
C ASP A 73 -11.92 20.28 4.39
N ASN A 74 -12.27 20.41 3.10
CA ASN A 74 -11.93 21.53 2.23
C ASN A 74 -10.42 21.70 1.96
N ILE A 75 -9.66 20.61 1.97
CA ILE A 75 -8.22 20.61 1.66
C ILE A 75 -8.03 20.16 0.21
N ALA A 76 -7.25 20.96 -0.55
CA ALA A 76 -6.89 20.60 -1.91
C ALA A 76 -5.80 19.53 -1.89
N VAL A 77 -6.05 18.40 -2.56
CA VAL A 77 -5.11 17.27 -2.68
C VAL A 77 -4.93 16.89 -4.14
N SER A 78 -3.77 16.35 -4.49
CA SER A 78 -3.54 15.69 -5.77
C SER A 78 -3.29 14.21 -5.51
N VAL A 79 -4.10 13.36 -6.15
CA VAL A 79 -4.08 11.92 -5.94
C VAL A 79 -3.91 11.22 -7.27
N ASN A 80 -3.05 10.21 -7.32
CA ASN A 80 -2.89 9.30 -8.45
C ASN A 80 -3.10 7.84 -8.02
N ALA A 81 -3.42 7.00 -8.99
CA ALA A 81 -3.73 5.60 -8.73
C ALA A 81 -3.33 4.70 -9.90
N VAL A 82 -3.27 3.40 -9.63
CA VAL A 82 -3.17 2.35 -10.65
C VAL A 82 -4.34 1.41 -10.50
N ILE A 83 -4.95 1.07 -11.63
CA ILE A 83 -6.05 0.10 -11.70
C ILE A 83 -5.56 -1.14 -12.40
N TYR A 84 -5.69 -2.28 -11.74
CA TYR A 84 -5.45 -3.60 -12.30
C TYR A 84 -6.78 -4.19 -12.77
N TYR A 85 -6.86 -4.54 -14.03
CA TYR A 85 -8.08 -5.08 -14.64
C TYR A 85 -7.75 -6.20 -15.62
N ASN A 86 -8.73 -7.04 -15.88
CA ASN A 86 -8.69 -8.03 -16.93
C ASN A 86 -9.97 -7.96 -17.79
N VAL A 87 -9.90 -8.53 -18.99
CA VAL A 87 -11.06 -8.60 -19.87
C VAL A 87 -11.78 -9.93 -19.64
N ALA A 88 -12.93 -9.86 -18.94
CA ALA A 88 -13.76 -11.02 -18.64
C ALA A 88 -14.62 -11.44 -19.85
N ASP A 89 -15.23 -10.46 -20.54
CA ASP A 89 -16.04 -10.69 -21.74
C ASP A 89 -15.46 -9.91 -22.92
N THR A 90 -14.77 -10.61 -23.81
CA THR A 90 -14.11 -10.03 -24.97
C THR A 90 -15.07 -9.49 -26.02
N SER A 91 -16.33 -10.00 -26.08
CA SER A 91 -17.33 -9.50 -26.99
C SER A 91 -17.81 -8.12 -26.57
N LYS A 92 -18.15 -7.95 -25.29
CA LYS A 92 -18.57 -6.66 -24.75
C LYS A 92 -17.44 -5.62 -24.85
N ALA A 93 -16.20 -6.03 -24.55
CA ALA A 93 -15.04 -5.12 -24.57
C ALA A 93 -14.77 -4.50 -25.95
N ILE A 94 -15.21 -5.15 -27.05
CA ILE A 94 -15.06 -4.61 -28.40
C ILE A 94 -16.35 -3.96 -28.93
N LEU A 95 -17.51 -4.51 -28.54
CA LEU A 95 -18.79 -4.02 -29.07
C LEU A 95 -19.36 -2.84 -28.30
N ALA A 96 -19.14 -2.79 -26.97
CA ALA A 96 -19.71 -1.76 -26.12
C ALA A 96 -18.86 -0.49 -26.05
N VAL A 97 -17.54 -0.60 -26.22
CA VAL A 97 -16.60 0.53 -26.04
C VAL A 97 -15.55 0.52 -27.15
N GLU A 98 -15.30 1.68 -27.74
CA GLU A 98 -14.28 1.85 -28.78
C GLU A 98 -12.86 1.62 -28.21
N ASN A 99 -12.55 2.25 -27.10
CA ASN A 99 -11.27 2.14 -26.41
C ASN A 99 -11.48 1.97 -24.91
N TYR A 100 -11.53 0.72 -24.46
CA TYR A 100 -11.75 0.39 -23.06
C TYR A 100 -10.64 0.88 -22.13
N TYR A 101 -9.39 0.98 -22.63
CA TYR A 101 -8.29 1.53 -21.85
C TYR A 101 -8.53 3.00 -21.48
N TYR A 102 -8.89 3.80 -22.48
CA TYR A 102 -9.18 5.22 -22.30
C TYR A 102 -10.43 5.42 -21.44
N ALA A 103 -11.51 4.68 -21.74
CA ALA A 103 -12.75 4.74 -20.98
C ALA A 103 -12.55 4.39 -19.50
N MET A 104 -11.76 3.34 -19.23
CA MET A 104 -11.40 2.94 -17.87
C MET A 104 -10.63 4.04 -17.14
N SER A 105 -9.65 4.66 -17.79
CA SER A 105 -8.88 5.76 -17.21
C SER A 105 -9.78 6.96 -16.85
N GLN A 106 -10.71 7.34 -17.73
CA GLN A 106 -11.65 8.45 -17.47
C GLN A 106 -12.65 8.14 -16.36
N LEU A 107 -13.19 6.91 -16.34
CA LEU A 107 -14.08 6.45 -15.29
C LEU A 107 -13.36 6.47 -13.93
N ALA A 108 -12.14 5.98 -13.90
CA ALA A 108 -11.31 5.97 -12.69
C ALA A 108 -11.03 7.38 -12.17
N GLN A 109 -10.61 8.29 -13.05
CA GLN A 109 -10.35 9.70 -12.69
C GLN A 109 -11.58 10.35 -12.05
N THR A 110 -12.74 10.16 -12.67
CA THR A 110 -13.99 10.74 -12.17
C THR A 110 -14.42 10.12 -10.85
N THR A 111 -14.33 8.79 -10.74
CA THR A 111 -14.68 8.08 -9.51
C THR A 111 -13.74 8.44 -8.36
N MET A 112 -12.43 8.50 -8.63
CA MET A 112 -11.44 8.89 -7.65
C MET A 112 -11.69 10.29 -7.11
N ARG A 113 -11.97 11.27 -7.99
CA ARG A 113 -12.32 12.63 -7.59
C ARG A 113 -13.57 12.66 -6.69
N ASN A 114 -14.59 11.90 -7.04
CA ASN A 114 -15.81 11.83 -6.27
C ASN A 114 -15.62 11.19 -4.89
N VAL A 115 -14.88 10.09 -4.82
CA VAL A 115 -14.60 9.38 -3.56
C VAL A 115 -13.72 10.23 -2.65
N VAL A 116 -12.66 10.83 -3.19
CA VAL A 116 -11.78 11.74 -2.43
C VAL A 116 -12.56 12.94 -1.88
N GLY A 117 -13.51 13.48 -2.64
CA GLY A 117 -14.37 14.56 -2.16
C GLY A 117 -15.34 14.19 -1.03
N GLN A 118 -15.53 12.92 -0.73
CA GLN A 118 -16.41 12.42 0.33
C GLN A 118 -15.68 12.05 1.62
N VAL A 119 -14.37 11.99 1.61
CA VAL A 119 -13.53 11.59 2.75
C VAL A 119 -12.71 12.75 3.28
N GLU A 120 -12.34 12.67 4.55
CA GLU A 120 -11.44 13.63 5.18
C GLU A 120 -9.98 13.28 4.87
N LEU A 121 -9.08 14.27 4.95
CA LEU A 121 -7.66 14.06 4.66
C LEU A 121 -7.04 12.98 5.55
N ASP A 122 -7.38 12.97 6.83
CA ASP A 122 -6.85 11.97 7.76
C ASP A 122 -7.28 10.55 7.38
N GLN A 123 -8.52 10.36 6.93
CA GLN A 123 -8.96 9.07 6.39
C GLN A 123 -8.23 8.69 5.11
N LEU A 124 -8.00 9.67 4.21
CA LEU A 124 -7.28 9.44 2.96
C LEU A 124 -5.82 9.00 3.20
N LEU A 125 -5.20 9.45 4.28
CA LEU A 125 -3.82 9.10 4.63
C LEU A 125 -3.73 7.80 5.45
N SER A 126 -4.68 7.55 6.37
CA SER A 126 -4.65 6.45 7.32
C SER A 126 -5.41 5.19 6.84
N GLN A 127 -6.48 5.35 6.04
CA GLN A 127 -7.38 4.27 5.60
C GLN A 127 -7.36 4.10 4.08
N ARG A 128 -6.16 4.08 3.49
CA ARG A 128 -5.99 3.98 2.02
C ARG A 128 -6.67 2.75 1.41
N ASP A 129 -6.59 1.63 2.10
CA ASP A 129 -7.15 0.35 1.63
C ASP A 129 -8.68 0.41 1.51
N GLU A 130 -9.37 1.00 2.48
CA GLU A 130 -10.83 1.16 2.44
C GLU A 130 -11.27 2.07 1.29
N ILE A 131 -10.51 3.14 1.04
CA ILE A 131 -10.78 4.08 -0.05
C ILE A 131 -10.53 3.41 -1.39
N SER A 132 -9.43 2.67 -1.53
CA SER A 132 -9.12 1.88 -2.71
C SER A 132 -10.22 0.86 -3.02
N ASP A 133 -10.72 0.15 -2.02
CA ASP A 133 -11.82 -0.80 -2.16
C ASP A 133 -13.15 -0.13 -2.56
N LYS A 134 -13.44 1.06 -2.05
CA LYS A 134 -14.61 1.84 -2.49
C LYS A 134 -14.50 2.22 -3.96
N ILE A 135 -13.34 2.73 -4.37
CA ILE A 135 -13.09 3.10 -5.77
C ILE A 135 -13.20 1.85 -6.64
N ARG A 136 -12.56 0.74 -6.25
CA ARG A 136 -12.62 -0.54 -6.95
C ARG A 136 -14.07 -0.99 -7.17
N THR A 137 -14.89 -0.97 -6.13
CA THR A 137 -16.29 -1.41 -6.20
C THR A 137 -17.10 -0.57 -7.17
N ILE A 138 -16.95 0.75 -7.14
CA ILE A 138 -17.71 1.65 -8.03
C ILE A 138 -17.24 1.47 -9.49
N VAL A 139 -15.93 1.39 -9.71
CA VAL A 139 -15.35 1.24 -11.05
C VAL A 139 -15.70 -0.14 -11.62
N ASP A 140 -15.64 -1.21 -10.82
CA ASP A 140 -15.97 -2.58 -11.24
C ASP A 140 -17.44 -2.70 -11.68
N ILE A 141 -18.38 -2.13 -10.92
CA ILE A 141 -19.80 -2.12 -11.27
C ILE A 141 -20.02 -1.42 -12.62
N ALA A 142 -19.40 -0.26 -12.83
CA ALA A 142 -19.56 0.49 -14.08
C ALA A 142 -18.85 -0.18 -15.26
N SER A 143 -17.68 -0.76 -15.07
CA SER A 143 -16.89 -1.42 -16.12
C SER A 143 -17.42 -2.80 -16.53
N ASN A 144 -18.24 -3.42 -15.69
CA ASN A 144 -18.85 -4.71 -15.96
C ASN A 144 -19.77 -4.69 -17.22
N GLU A 145 -20.40 -3.55 -17.49
CA GLU A 145 -21.17 -3.36 -18.72
C GLU A 145 -20.31 -3.48 -19.99
N TRP A 146 -19.03 -3.13 -19.86
CA TRP A 146 -18.03 -3.24 -20.94
C TRP A 146 -17.32 -4.59 -20.97
N GLY A 147 -17.70 -5.53 -20.07
CA GLY A 147 -17.07 -6.84 -19.98
C GLY A 147 -15.66 -6.80 -19.37
N ILE A 148 -15.34 -5.77 -18.61
CA ILE A 148 -14.07 -5.58 -17.94
C ILE A 148 -14.29 -5.80 -16.44
N LYS A 149 -13.41 -6.59 -15.84
CA LYS A 149 -13.39 -6.84 -14.40
C LYS A 149 -12.20 -6.12 -13.77
N VAL A 150 -12.46 -5.37 -12.73
CA VAL A 150 -11.41 -4.71 -11.95
C VAL A 150 -10.98 -5.63 -10.82
N ASP A 151 -9.72 -6.04 -10.86
CA ASP A 151 -9.16 -6.93 -9.84
C ASP A 151 -8.74 -6.14 -8.59
N ASN A 152 -8.00 -5.04 -8.80
CA ASN A 152 -7.52 -4.19 -7.71
C ASN A 152 -7.38 -2.73 -8.15
N VAL A 153 -7.46 -1.81 -7.17
CA VAL A 153 -7.15 -0.40 -7.32
C VAL A 153 -6.17 -0.02 -6.21
N GLU A 154 -5.08 0.62 -6.57
CA GLU A 154 -4.06 1.06 -5.62
C GLU A 154 -3.83 2.56 -5.76
N LEU A 155 -3.98 3.28 -4.65
CA LEU A 155 -3.58 4.68 -4.56
C LEU A 155 -2.05 4.74 -4.45
N LYS A 156 -1.39 5.46 -5.36
CA LYS A 156 0.07 5.61 -5.37
C LYS A 156 0.50 6.69 -4.38
N ASP A 157 0.25 7.93 -4.75
CA ASP A 157 0.68 9.09 -3.99
C ASP A 157 -0.48 10.04 -3.70
N VAL A 158 -0.41 10.67 -2.53
CA VAL A 158 -1.29 11.76 -2.14
C VAL A 158 -0.40 12.97 -1.88
N SER A 159 -0.43 13.92 -2.81
CA SER A 159 0.36 15.15 -2.73
C SER A 159 -0.49 16.29 -2.18
N LEU A 160 0.10 17.04 -1.25
CA LEU A 160 -0.51 18.20 -0.60
C LEU A 160 0.18 19.48 -1.07
N PRO A 161 -0.47 20.65 -0.96
CA PRO A 161 0.21 21.92 -1.11
C PRO A 161 1.35 22.08 -0.08
N GLN A 162 2.49 22.63 -0.48
CA GLN A 162 3.69 22.72 0.37
C GLN A 162 3.47 23.39 1.73
N GLU A 163 2.60 24.39 1.79
CA GLU A 163 2.27 25.07 3.05
C GLU A 163 1.51 24.16 4.02
N MET A 164 0.60 23.33 3.49
CA MET A 164 -0.17 22.36 4.27
C MET A 164 0.72 21.22 4.74
N GLU A 165 1.59 20.72 3.87
CA GLU A 165 2.58 19.68 4.21
C GLU A 165 3.46 20.10 5.40
N ARG A 166 3.96 21.36 5.38
CA ARG A 166 4.72 21.92 6.51
C ARG A 166 3.91 22.01 7.81
N THR A 167 2.64 22.38 7.69
CA THR A 167 1.74 22.49 8.85
C THR A 167 1.46 21.13 9.47
N ILE A 168 1.15 20.13 8.65
CA ILE A 168 0.93 18.76 9.08
C ILE A 168 2.21 18.15 9.67
N ALA A 169 3.37 18.41 9.06
CA ALA A 169 4.66 17.96 9.59
C ALA A 169 4.91 18.50 11.02
N LYS A 170 4.68 19.80 11.25
CA LYS A 170 4.78 20.40 12.59
C LYS A 170 3.79 19.83 13.59
N GLN A 171 2.55 19.60 13.16
CA GLN A 171 1.54 18.96 14.01
C GLN A 171 1.93 17.53 14.37
N ALA A 172 2.41 16.75 13.40
CA ALA A 172 2.87 15.39 13.63
C ALA A 172 4.10 15.34 14.55
N GLU A 173 5.03 16.30 14.42
CA GLU A 173 6.19 16.44 15.31
C GLU A 173 5.74 16.72 16.77
N ALA A 174 4.87 17.70 16.96
CA ALA A 174 4.32 18.04 18.27
C ALA A 174 3.55 16.86 18.92
N GLU A 175 2.78 16.12 18.15
CA GLU A 175 2.07 14.94 18.63
C GLU A 175 3.03 13.80 18.99
N ARG A 176 4.11 13.59 18.21
CA ARG A 176 5.17 12.62 18.55
C ARG A 176 5.90 13.01 19.83
N GLU A 177 6.24 14.29 19.98
CA GLU A 177 6.88 14.80 21.19
C GLU A 177 5.96 14.63 22.40
N ARG A 178 4.69 14.97 22.28
CA ARG A 178 3.69 14.73 23.35
C ARG A 178 3.62 13.25 23.76
N ARG A 179 3.56 12.34 22.79
CA ARG A 179 3.54 10.90 23.06
C ARG A 179 4.84 10.42 23.70
N ALA A 180 5.98 10.93 23.25
CA ALA A 180 7.29 10.58 23.82
C ALA A 180 7.37 10.97 25.30
N VAL A 181 6.91 12.19 25.66
CA VAL A 181 6.85 12.65 27.06
C VAL A 181 5.93 11.78 27.91
N ILE A 182 4.76 11.39 27.39
CA ILE A 182 3.83 10.51 28.12
C ILE A 182 4.48 9.14 28.36
N ILE A 183 5.02 8.52 27.33
CA ILE A 183 5.67 7.19 27.43
C ILE A 183 6.86 7.25 28.39
N GLN A 184 7.67 8.31 28.33
CA GLN A 184 8.78 8.51 29.25
C GLN A 184 8.29 8.63 30.70
N SER A 185 7.27 9.45 30.94
CA SER A 185 6.70 9.62 32.30
C SER A 185 6.10 8.32 32.83
N GLU A 186 5.38 7.57 32.01
CA GLU A 186 4.86 6.25 32.39
C GLU A 186 6.01 5.26 32.68
N GLY A 187 7.07 5.30 31.88
CA GLY A 187 8.29 4.52 32.08
C GLY A 187 8.99 4.88 33.40
N GLU A 188 9.09 6.16 33.74
CA GLU A 188 9.68 6.62 34.99
C GLU A 188 8.85 6.18 36.22
N VAL A 189 7.53 6.26 36.14
CA VAL A 189 6.64 5.75 37.20
C VAL A 189 6.78 4.24 37.35
N ALA A 190 6.81 3.50 36.27
CA ALA A 190 7.02 2.04 36.31
C ALA A 190 8.39 1.68 36.86
N ALA A 191 9.44 2.39 36.48
CA ALA A 191 10.79 2.22 37.03
C ALA A 191 10.85 2.53 38.51
N ALA A 192 10.23 3.64 38.95
CA ALA A 192 10.17 4.02 40.38
C ALA A 192 9.43 2.94 41.20
N ASN A 193 8.32 2.42 40.74
CA ASN A 193 7.58 1.34 41.40
C ASN A 193 8.42 0.06 41.48
N ASN A 194 9.12 -0.32 40.42
CA ASN A 194 10.00 -1.49 40.40
C ASN A 194 11.17 -1.32 41.39
N ILE A 195 11.76 -0.12 41.46
CA ILE A 195 12.83 0.19 42.39
C ILE A 195 12.29 0.13 43.84
N ALA A 196 11.09 0.69 44.10
CA ALA A 196 10.48 0.63 45.43
C ALA A 196 10.18 -0.82 45.85
N GLN A 197 9.67 -1.65 44.96
CA GLN A 197 9.47 -3.08 45.24
C GLN A 197 10.79 -3.81 45.48
N ALA A 198 11.80 -3.56 44.65
CA ALA A 198 13.13 -4.14 44.86
C ALA A 198 13.76 -3.72 46.20
N ALA A 199 13.65 -2.44 46.57
CA ALA A 199 14.11 -1.94 47.84
C ALA A 199 13.36 -2.59 49.02
N GLY A 200 12.04 -2.79 48.93
CA GLY A 200 11.23 -3.51 49.89
C GLY A 200 11.70 -4.96 50.09
N ILE A 201 11.98 -5.69 49.03
CA ILE A 201 12.50 -7.06 49.07
C ILE A 201 13.90 -7.10 49.70
N LEU A 202 14.79 -6.19 49.28
CA LEU A 202 16.15 -6.11 49.81
C LEU A 202 16.20 -5.73 51.29
N SER A 203 15.28 -4.88 51.76
CA SER A 203 15.19 -4.48 53.18
C SER A 203 14.69 -5.61 54.08
N SER A 204 13.94 -6.57 53.57
CA SER A 204 13.41 -7.71 54.30
C SER A 204 14.45 -8.82 54.54
N ALA A 205 15.56 -8.84 53.82
CA ALA A 205 16.61 -9.87 53.93
C ALA A 205 17.88 -9.29 54.59
N PRO A 206 18.29 -9.76 55.78
CA PRO A 206 19.51 -9.28 56.46
C PRO A 206 20.75 -9.51 55.57
N GLY A 207 21.48 -8.43 55.25
CA GLY A 207 22.70 -8.48 54.46
C GLY A 207 22.51 -8.36 52.93
N ALA A 208 21.29 -8.42 52.41
CA ALA A 208 21.03 -8.30 50.95
C ALA A 208 21.46 -6.93 50.40
N LEU A 209 21.30 -5.87 51.16
CA LEU A 209 21.74 -4.51 50.83
C LEU A 209 23.26 -4.43 50.62
N HIS A 210 24.03 -5.11 51.49
CA HIS A 210 25.49 -5.15 51.39
C HIS A 210 25.95 -5.91 50.13
N LEU A 211 25.30 -7.03 49.83
CA LEU A 211 25.59 -7.79 48.59
C LEU A 211 25.28 -6.96 47.34
N ARG A 212 24.18 -6.23 47.35
CA ARG A 212 23.79 -5.37 46.24
C ARG A 212 24.75 -4.20 46.01
N THR A 213 25.23 -3.57 47.11
CA THR A 213 26.25 -2.52 47.02
C THR A 213 27.57 -3.05 46.49
N LEU A 214 28.00 -4.24 46.94
CA LEU A 214 29.20 -4.90 46.40
C LEU A 214 29.05 -5.27 44.90
N GLN A 215 27.88 -5.72 44.50
CA GLN A 215 27.60 -6.03 43.10
C GLN A 215 27.61 -4.75 42.23
N SER A 216 26.98 -3.67 42.69
CA SER A 216 27.01 -2.37 42.00
C SER A 216 28.43 -1.81 41.89
N MET A 217 29.25 -1.97 42.95
CA MET A 217 30.67 -1.61 42.89
C MET A 217 31.45 -2.44 41.88
N ASN A 218 31.17 -3.74 41.78
CA ASN A 218 31.81 -4.61 40.79
C ASN A 218 31.39 -4.26 39.36
N ASP A 219 30.11 -3.94 39.14
CA ASP A 219 29.58 -3.54 37.81
C ASP A 219 30.20 -2.22 37.34
N ILE A 220 30.41 -1.25 38.25
CA ILE A 220 31.07 0.02 37.93
C ILE A 220 32.58 -0.15 37.74
N SER A 221 33.20 -1.09 38.46
CA SER A 221 34.65 -1.38 38.38
C SER A 221 35.06 -2.17 37.16
N SER A 222 34.12 -2.69 36.35
CA SER A 222 34.43 -3.50 35.17
C SER A 222 35.01 -2.70 34.01
N ASP A 223 34.85 -1.38 33.97
CA ASP A 223 35.41 -0.48 32.96
C ASP A 223 36.73 0.17 33.45
N ALA A 224 37.83 -0.20 32.85
CA ALA A 224 39.20 0.21 33.27
C ALA A 224 39.53 1.72 33.10
N SER A 225 38.58 2.56 32.67
CA SER A 225 38.80 3.98 32.39
C SER A 225 37.94 4.96 33.18
N ASN A 226 37.19 4.52 34.21
CA ASN A 226 36.26 5.37 34.92
C ASN A 226 36.83 5.91 36.24
N THR A 227 36.82 7.25 36.40
CA THR A 227 37.03 7.89 37.68
C THR A 227 35.71 7.92 38.44
N ILE A 228 35.59 7.19 39.54
CA ILE A 228 34.37 7.10 40.35
C ILE A 228 34.42 8.17 41.43
N VAL A 229 33.50 9.14 41.38
CA VAL A 229 33.32 10.15 42.46
C VAL A 229 32.15 9.68 43.36
N PHE A 230 32.45 9.24 44.55
CA PHE A 230 31.44 8.90 45.57
C PHE A 230 31.00 10.15 46.32
N THR A 231 29.76 10.57 46.15
CA THR A 231 29.10 11.51 47.08
C THR A 231 28.43 10.73 48.19
N ILE A 232 28.99 10.76 49.39
CA ILE A 232 28.38 10.14 50.57
C ILE A 232 27.42 11.16 51.18
N PRO A 233 26.09 10.86 51.26
CA PRO A 233 25.16 11.74 51.97
C PRO A 233 25.60 11.95 53.42
N LEU A 234 25.55 13.19 53.91
CA LEU A 234 25.95 13.59 55.24
C LEU A 234 25.21 12.82 56.36
N GLU A 235 23.99 12.33 56.06
CA GLU A 235 23.20 11.52 56.97
C GLU A 235 23.86 10.18 57.33
N VAL A 236 24.54 9.55 56.35
CA VAL A 236 25.26 8.29 56.58
C VAL A 236 26.48 8.51 57.46
N LEU A 237 27.22 9.61 57.27
CA LEU A 237 28.34 9.99 58.15
C LEU A 237 27.90 10.26 59.61
N LYS A 238 26.76 10.94 59.78
CA LYS A 238 26.19 11.17 61.12
C LYS A 238 25.74 9.88 61.84
N ALA A 239 25.27 8.88 61.07
CA ALA A 239 24.92 7.58 61.65
C ALA A 239 26.16 6.80 62.18
N PHE A 240 27.30 6.95 61.48
CA PHE A 240 28.58 6.37 61.93
C PHE A 240 29.15 7.11 63.15
N GLU A 241 29.04 8.44 63.25
CA GLU A 241 29.43 9.21 64.49
C GLU A 241 28.59 8.84 65.68
N GLY A 242 27.30 8.54 65.53
CA GLY A 242 26.41 8.09 66.61
C GLY A 242 26.73 6.71 67.17
N MET A 243 27.41 5.84 66.39
CA MET A 243 27.84 4.51 66.88
C MET A 243 29.17 4.52 67.67
N HIS A 244 29.96 5.58 67.57
CA HIS A 244 31.26 5.66 68.23
C HIS A 244 31.17 6.36 69.65
N LYS A 245 29.96 6.74 70.07
CA LYS A 245 29.68 7.40 71.32
C LYS A 245 28.88 6.53 72.30
N LYS A 246 29.03 5.21 72.24
CA LYS A 246 28.52 4.28 73.24
C LYS A 246 29.64 3.41 73.81
#